data_b7d288b70ada15102a0413e17fe53db5
#
_entry.id   b7d288b70ada15102a0413e17fe53db5
#
_cell.length_a   1.000
_cell.length_b   1.000
_cell.length_c   1.000
_cell.angle_alpha   90.00
_cell.angle_beta   90.00
_cell.angle_gamma   90.00
#
_symmetry.space_group_name_H-M   'P 1'
#
loop_
_entity.id
_entity.type
_entity.pdbx_description
1 polymer ?
#
loop_
_entity_poly.entity_id
_entity_poly.type
_entity_poly.pdbx_seq_one_letter_code
_entity_poly.pdbx_strand_id
1 'polypeptide(L)'
;MAKNIRKAVLLLAMLSVIVGMFTACSNKKSDDGRTTFTVGFDAEFPPYGYKDDSGEYVGFDLDLAQEVCERNGWNLVKQPIDWDSKDMELSSGSIDCIWNGFTLNGREREYTWSKAYIDNSQVVIVKSGSGIKKLEDLKGKVVIVQADS
;
A
#
# COMPACT_ATOMS: atom_id res chain seq x y z
N MET A 1 -26.87 27.34 -45.99
CA MET A 1 -27.47 26.97 -44.69
C MET A 1 -27.05 25.56 -44.21
N ALA A 2 -27.12 24.50 -44.99
CA ALA A 2 -26.80 23.12 -44.57
C ALA A 2 -25.37 22.90 -44.04
N LYS A 3 -24.36 23.63 -44.58
CA LYS A 3 -22.95 23.48 -44.19
C LYS A 3 -22.67 24.01 -42.77
N ASN A 4 -23.40 25.03 -42.34
CA ASN A 4 -23.25 25.60 -40.97
C ASN A 4 -23.97 24.78 -39.92
N ILE A 5 -25.09 24.15 -40.28
CA ILE A 5 -25.83 23.25 -39.40
C ILE A 5 -25.00 21.98 -39.10
N ARG A 6 -24.34 21.41 -40.12
CA ARG A 6 -23.41 20.26 -39.91
C ARG A 6 -22.24 20.58 -38.98
N LYS A 7 -21.66 21.80 -39.09
CA LYS A 7 -20.60 22.24 -38.19
C LYS A 7 -21.09 22.45 -36.75
N ALA A 8 -22.28 22.97 -36.56
CA ALA A 8 -22.89 23.16 -35.24
C ALA A 8 -23.22 21.81 -34.56
N VAL A 9 -23.72 20.83 -35.31
CA VAL A 9 -24.01 19.49 -34.81
C VAL A 9 -22.71 18.76 -34.42
N LEU A 10 -21.65 18.89 -35.21
CA LEU A 10 -20.34 18.31 -34.88
C LEU A 10 -19.72 18.94 -33.63
N LEU A 11 -19.85 20.26 -33.46
CA LEU A 11 -19.38 20.95 -32.25
C LEU A 11 -20.18 20.58 -31.01
N LEU A 12 -21.49 20.42 -31.12
CA LEU A 12 -22.31 19.91 -29.99
C LEU A 12 -21.98 18.46 -29.62
N ALA A 13 -21.72 17.60 -30.60
CA ALA A 13 -21.32 16.22 -30.38
C ALA A 13 -19.91 16.10 -29.73
N MET A 14 -18.98 16.97 -30.11
CA MET A 14 -17.67 17.04 -29.43
C MET A 14 -17.76 17.55 -27.99
N LEU A 15 -18.64 18.54 -27.74
CA LEU A 15 -18.84 19.10 -26.42
C LEU A 15 -19.45 18.07 -25.44
N SER A 16 -20.35 17.22 -25.93
CA SER A 16 -20.98 16.16 -25.11
C SER A 16 -20.00 15.05 -24.74
N VAL A 17 -18.96 14.76 -25.55
CA VAL A 17 -17.91 13.78 -25.24
C VAL A 17 -16.97 14.32 -24.16
N ILE A 18 -16.70 15.63 -24.16
CA ILE A 18 -15.78 16.25 -23.18
C ILE A 18 -16.44 16.32 -21.78
N VAL A 19 -17.74 16.54 -21.69
CA VAL A 19 -18.47 16.57 -20.41
C VAL A 19 -18.56 15.18 -19.75
N GLY A 20 -18.51 14.09 -20.53
CA GLY A 20 -18.49 12.72 -20.02
C GLY A 20 -17.16 12.27 -19.37
N MET A 21 -16.06 13.00 -19.58
CA MET A 21 -14.74 12.61 -19.06
C MET A 21 -14.40 13.18 -17.67
N PHE A 22 -15.23 14.06 -17.11
CA PHE A 22 -14.95 14.69 -15.81
C PHE A 22 -15.67 14.05 -14.60
N THR A 23 -16.38 12.95 -14.78
CA THR A 23 -17.08 12.27 -13.66
C THR A 23 -16.36 11.02 -13.15
N ALA A 24 -15.06 10.86 -13.39
CA ALA A 24 -14.28 9.73 -12.89
C ALA A 24 -13.50 10.07 -11.61
N CYS A 25 -14.09 10.80 -10.65
CA CYS A 25 -13.72 10.64 -9.25
C CYS A 25 -14.51 9.45 -8.70
N SER A 26 -14.07 8.26 -9.06
CA SER A 26 -14.69 7.03 -8.60
C SER A 26 -14.20 6.75 -7.19
N ASN A 27 -15.05 7.03 -6.18
CA ASN A 27 -14.98 6.25 -4.95
C ASN A 27 -15.07 4.78 -5.37
N LYS A 28 -14.01 4.00 -5.13
CA LYS A 28 -14.01 2.55 -5.34
C LYS A 28 -15.09 1.96 -4.43
N LYS A 29 -16.28 1.72 -4.96
CA LYS A 29 -17.34 0.98 -4.27
C LYS A 29 -17.30 -0.46 -4.76
N SER A 30 -17.43 -1.38 -3.84
CA SER A 30 -17.69 -2.79 -4.15
C SER A 30 -19.08 -2.97 -4.75
N ASP A 31 -19.35 -4.12 -5.37
CA ASP A 31 -20.65 -4.47 -5.97
C ASP A 31 -21.81 -4.41 -4.95
N ASP A 32 -21.52 -4.53 -3.65
CA ASP A 32 -22.49 -4.42 -2.54
C ASP A 32 -22.70 -2.97 -2.04
N GLY A 33 -22.09 -1.97 -2.69
CA GLY A 33 -22.22 -0.56 -2.35
C GLY A 33 -21.36 -0.07 -1.19
N ARG A 34 -20.56 -0.96 -0.57
CA ARG A 34 -19.61 -0.58 0.48
C ARG A 34 -18.36 0.07 -0.10
N THR A 35 -17.70 0.90 0.69
CA THR A 35 -16.38 1.45 0.33
C THR A 35 -15.36 0.33 0.29
N THR A 36 -14.58 0.24 -0.79
CA THR A 36 -13.42 -0.65 -0.88
C THR A 36 -12.21 0.06 -0.29
N PHE A 37 -11.47 -0.62 0.58
CA PHE A 37 -10.24 -0.16 1.17
C PHE A 37 -9.12 -1.13 0.82
N THR A 38 -8.17 -0.68 -0.01
CA THR A 38 -7.07 -1.48 -0.54
C THR A 38 -5.80 -1.23 0.28
N VAL A 39 -5.34 -2.26 0.95
CA VAL A 39 -4.12 -2.23 1.78
C VAL A 39 -2.96 -2.85 1.03
N GLY A 40 -1.91 -2.07 0.80
CA GLY A 40 -0.63 -2.54 0.26
C GLY A 40 0.29 -3.07 1.36
N PHE A 41 0.86 -4.25 1.16
CA PHE A 41 1.74 -4.89 2.14
C PHE A 41 2.78 -5.78 1.45
N ASP A 42 3.90 -6.01 2.13
CA ASP A 42 4.91 -7.00 1.74
C ASP A 42 4.46 -8.39 2.20
N ALA A 43 4.24 -9.30 1.25
CA ALA A 43 3.79 -10.66 1.53
C ALA A 43 4.91 -11.63 1.97
N GLU A 44 6.14 -11.15 2.05
CA GLU A 44 7.32 -11.89 2.53
C GLU A 44 7.76 -11.44 3.95
N PHE A 45 6.85 -10.83 4.72
CA PHE A 45 7.17 -10.20 6.02
C PHE A 45 6.39 -10.82 7.20
N PRO A 46 6.58 -12.10 7.51
CA PRO A 46 5.96 -12.71 8.70
C PRO A 46 6.56 -12.13 9.99
N PRO A 47 5.78 -11.96 11.07
CA PRO A 47 4.37 -12.35 11.22
C PRO A 47 3.37 -11.26 10.82
N TYR A 48 3.77 -10.16 10.19
CA TYR A 48 2.94 -8.99 9.92
C TYR A 48 2.04 -9.17 8.70
N GLY A 49 2.61 -9.55 7.55
CA GLY A 49 1.91 -9.88 6.32
C GLY A 49 2.65 -10.99 5.57
N TYR A 50 1.97 -12.08 5.27
CA TYR A 50 2.58 -13.19 4.56
C TYR A 50 1.53 -14.12 3.94
N LYS A 51 1.99 -15.04 3.12
CA LYS A 51 1.15 -16.07 2.54
C LYS A 51 1.28 -17.36 3.36
N ASP A 52 0.16 -17.89 3.85
CA ASP A 52 0.16 -19.14 4.60
C ASP A 52 0.22 -20.38 3.68
N ASP A 53 0.25 -21.58 4.28
CA ASP A 53 0.32 -22.85 3.58
C ASP A 53 -0.92 -23.12 2.70
N SER A 54 -2.06 -22.48 2.97
CA SER A 54 -3.28 -22.56 2.15
C SER A 54 -3.25 -21.61 0.95
N GLY A 55 -2.30 -20.69 0.93
CA GLY A 55 -2.17 -19.67 -0.10
C GLY A 55 -2.90 -18.37 0.22
N GLU A 56 -3.48 -18.23 1.41
CA GLU A 56 -4.16 -17.02 1.86
C GLU A 56 -3.19 -16.00 2.44
N TYR A 57 -3.50 -14.71 2.27
CA TYR A 57 -2.75 -13.61 2.89
C TYR A 57 -3.23 -13.38 4.32
N VAL A 58 -2.34 -13.61 5.26
CA VAL A 58 -2.58 -13.56 6.70
C VAL A 58 -1.50 -12.76 7.42
N GLY A 59 -1.70 -12.46 8.69
CA GLY A 59 -0.71 -11.82 9.55
C GLY A 59 -1.29 -10.71 10.41
N PHE A 60 -0.52 -10.30 11.39
CA PHE A 60 -0.94 -9.34 12.41
C PHE A 60 -1.48 -8.03 11.82
N ASP A 61 -0.79 -7.46 10.84
CA ASP A 61 -1.22 -6.20 10.21
C ASP A 61 -2.49 -6.39 9.39
N LEU A 62 -2.62 -7.53 8.72
CA LEU A 62 -3.81 -7.85 7.92
C LEU A 62 -5.04 -8.13 8.78
N ASP A 63 -4.85 -8.71 9.96
CA ASP A 63 -5.93 -8.91 10.95
C ASP A 63 -6.41 -7.56 11.50
N LEU A 64 -5.48 -6.63 11.79
CA LEU A 64 -5.83 -5.27 12.20
C LEU A 64 -6.57 -4.52 11.08
N ALA A 65 -6.12 -4.65 9.85
CA ALA A 65 -6.77 -4.02 8.69
C ALA A 65 -8.19 -4.56 8.50
N GLN A 66 -8.39 -5.86 8.68
CA GLN A 66 -9.70 -6.51 8.63
C GLN A 66 -10.63 -5.94 9.69
N GLU A 67 -10.18 -5.86 10.95
CA GLU A 67 -10.95 -5.31 12.06
C GLU A 67 -11.34 -3.84 11.83
N VAL A 68 -10.43 -3.01 11.29
CA VAL A 68 -10.72 -1.62 10.94
C VAL A 68 -11.79 -1.55 9.85
N CYS A 69 -11.69 -2.38 8.82
CA CYS A 69 -12.66 -2.41 7.73
C CYS A 69 -14.05 -2.85 8.22
N GLU A 70 -14.12 -3.88 9.07
CA GLU A 70 -15.37 -4.35 9.66
C GLU A 70 -16.06 -3.28 10.50
N ARG A 71 -15.34 -2.59 11.36
CA ARG A 71 -15.87 -1.48 12.18
C ARG A 71 -16.40 -0.31 11.36
N ASN A 72 -15.83 -0.07 10.18
CA ASN A 72 -16.26 1.02 9.30
C ASN A 72 -17.26 0.57 8.22
N GLY A 73 -17.59 -0.70 8.14
CA GLY A 73 -18.45 -1.24 7.09
C GLY A 73 -17.82 -1.18 5.70
N TRP A 74 -16.49 -1.31 5.62
CA TRP A 74 -15.72 -1.31 4.39
C TRP A 74 -15.39 -2.73 3.94
N ASN A 75 -15.09 -2.88 2.65
CA ASN A 75 -14.55 -4.11 2.09
C ASN A 75 -13.02 -4.00 2.01
N LEU A 76 -12.32 -4.87 2.71
CA LEU A 76 -10.86 -4.97 2.64
C LEU A 76 -10.42 -5.66 1.35
N VAL A 77 -9.47 -5.06 0.65
CA VAL A 77 -8.69 -5.69 -0.41
C VAL A 77 -7.24 -5.77 0.06
N LYS A 78 -6.72 -6.98 0.19
CA LYS A 78 -5.32 -7.26 0.56
C LYS A 78 -4.51 -7.30 -0.74
N GLN A 79 -3.68 -6.27 -0.98
CA GLN A 79 -2.88 -6.12 -2.18
C GLN A 79 -1.40 -6.36 -1.85
N PRO A 80 -0.83 -7.53 -2.20
CA PRO A 80 0.60 -7.70 -2.08
C PRO A 80 1.31 -6.79 -3.07
N ILE A 81 2.35 -6.11 -2.61
CA ILE A 81 3.16 -5.19 -3.42
C ILE A 81 4.64 -5.58 -3.33
N ASP A 82 5.40 -5.21 -4.35
CA ASP A 82 6.84 -5.13 -4.25
C ASP A 82 7.20 -3.94 -3.36
N TRP A 83 8.02 -4.17 -2.33
CA TRP A 83 8.32 -3.14 -1.34
C TRP A 83 9.00 -1.90 -1.96
N ASP A 84 9.82 -2.10 -2.99
CA ASP A 84 10.48 -0.99 -3.70
C ASP A 84 9.48 -0.13 -4.50
N SER A 85 8.29 -0.66 -4.81
CA SER A 85 7.24 0.06 -5.54
C SER A 85 6.20 0.76 -4.65
N LYS A 86 6.29 0.65 -3.32
CA LYS A 86 5.30 1.13 -2.35
C LYS A 86 4.83 2.57 -2.57
N ASP A 87 5.78 3.47 -2.87
CA ASP A 87 5.50 4.89 -3.06
C ASP A 87 4.74 5.15 -4.36
N MET A 88 5.09 4.42 -5.40
CA MET A 88 4.39 4.49 -6.69
C MET A 88 2.97 3.95 -6.55
N GLU A 89 2.78 2.81 -5.89
CA GLU A 89 1.47 2.20 -5.66
C GLU A 89 0.55 3.13 -4.84
N LEU A 90 1.10 3.76 -3.79
CA LEU A 90 0.37 4.72 -2.97
C LEU A 90 0.03 6.00 -3.76
N SER A 91 1.00 6.58 -4.46
CA SER A 91 0.82 7.84 -5.19
C SER A 91 -0.10 7.72 -6.40
N SER A 92 -0.13 6.55 -7.04
CA SER A 92 -1.05 6.26 -8.16
C SER A 92 -2.48 5.99 -7.70
N GLY A 93 -2.70 5.72 -6.40
CA GLY A 93 -3.98 5.30 -5.86
C GLY A 93 -4.34 3.85 -6.18
N SER A 94 -3.36 3.01 -6.55
CA SER A 94 -3.55 1.56 -6.67
C SER A 94 -3.87 0.94 -5.31
N ILE A 95 -3.26 1.48 -4.26
CA ILE A 95 -3.55 1.18 -2.87
C ILE A 95 -4.00 2.44 -2.13
N ASP A 96 -4.82 2.27 -1.09
CA ASP A 96 -5.32 3.38 -0.26
C ASP A 96 -4.37 3.66 0.92
N CYS A 97 -3.64 2.65 1.39
CA CYS A 97 -2.57 2.81 2.38
C CYS A 97 -1.53 1.69 2.27
N ILE A 98 -0.36 1.95 2.84
CA ILE A 98 0.65 0.95 3.14
C ILE A 98 0.43 0.50 4.59
N TRP A 99 0.26 -0.80 4.82
CA TRP A 99 0.12 -1.35 6.16
C TRP A 99 1.02 -2.57 6.32
N ASN A 100 2.19 -2.32 6.90
CA ASN A 100 3.25 -3.33 6.98
C ASN A 100 4.24 -2.86 8.05
N GLY A 101 4.44 -3.46 9.14
CA GLY A 101 5.41 -3.07 10.16
C GLY A 101 6.38 -1.90 9.82
N PHE A 102 5.87 -0.89 9.14
CA PHE A 102 6.64 0.16 8.47
C PHE A 102 7.14 1.20 9.47
N THR A 103 8.45 1.40 9.54
CA THR A 103 9.08 2.27 10.53
C THR A 103 8.84 3.74 10.22
N LEU A 104 8.21 4.45 11.16
CA LEU A 104 7.93 5.89 11.09
C LEU A 104 9.20 6.74 11.24
N ASN A 105 10.13 6.32 12.12
CA ASN A 105 11.30 7.10 12.50
C ASN A 105 12.18 7.44 11.28
N GLY A 106 12.45 8.73 11.11
CA GLY A 106 13.22 9.26 9.99
C GLY A 106 12.39 9.56 8.73
N ARG A 107 11.10 9.17 8.71
CA ARG A 107 10.17 9.35 7.57
C ARG A 107 8.92 10.17 7.93
N GLU A 108 8.95 10.89 9.04
CA GLU A 108 7.79 11.59 9.61
C GLU A 108 7.15 12.60 8.65
N ARG A 109 7.92 13.09 7.66
CA ARG A 109 7.48 14.08 6.67
C ARG A 109 7.13 13.50 5.31
N GLU A 110 7.39 12.23 5.10
CA GLU A 110 7.23 11.58 3.79
C GLU A 110 5.79 11.09 3.57
N TYR A 111 5.10 10.74 4.68
CA TYR A 111 3.75 10.17 4.63
C TYR A 111 2.82 10.82 5.64
N THR A 112 1.53 10.60 5.47
CA THR A 112 0.54 10.82 6.53
C THR A 112 0.45 9.53 7.36
N TRP A 113 0.93 9.59 8.60
CA TRP A 113 1.05 8.44 9.47
C TRP A 113 -0.15 8.24 10.39
N SER A 114 -0.47 7.00 10.70
CA SER A 114 -1.28 6.65 11.86
C SER A 114 -0.48 6.89 13.15
N LYS A 115 -1.13 6.70 14.32
CA LYS A 115 -0.37 6.52 15.57
C LYS A 115 0.41 5.21 15.48
N ALA A 116 1.62 5.20 16.06
CA ALA A 116 2.36 3.96 16.21
C ALA A 116 1.54 2.96 17.03
N TYR A 117 1.42 1.73 16.54
CA TYR A 117 0.64 0.67 17.17
C TYR A 117 1.51 -0.48 17.68
N ILE A 118 2.80 -0.48 17.33
CA ILE A 118 3.79 -1.46 17.79
C ILE A 118 5.17 -0.80 17.85
N ASP A 119 5.97 -1.20 18.83
CA ASP A 119 7.38 -0.82 18.90
C ASP A 119 8.21 -1.73 17.99
N ASN A 120 9.19 -1.14 17.29
CA ASN A 120 10.09 -1.82 16.39
C ASN A 120 11.54 -1.54 16.79
N SER A 121 12.38 -2.57 16.71
CA SER A 121 13.82 -2.46 16.94
C SER A 121 14.59 -3.19 15.84
N GLN A 122 15.50 -2.48 15.18
CA GLN A 122 16.42 -3.11 14.25
C GLN A 122 17.48 -3.90 15.01
N VAL A 123 17.66 -5.17 14.66
CA VAL A 123 18.62 -6.06 15.30
C VAL A 123 19.49 -6.74 14.26
N VAL A 124 20.71 -7.09 14.65
CA VAL A 124 21.61 -7.89 13.82
C VAL A 124 21.54 -9.34 14.30
N ILE A 125 21.14 -10.24 13.42
CA ILE A 125 21.12 -11.67 13.71
C ILE A 125 22.47 -12.27 13.30
N VAL A 126 23.11 -13.00 14.21
CA VAL A 126 24.39 -13.63 13.98
C VAL A 126 24.34 -15.12 14.37
N LYS A 127 25.22 -15.92 13.75
CA LYS A 127 25.31 -17.33 14.08
C LYS A 127 25.73 -17.49 15.55
N SER A 128 25.07 -18.41 16.26
CA SER A 128 25.46 -18.78 17.62
C SER A 128 26.94 -19.21 17.66
N GLY A 129 27.68 -18.72 18.66
CA GLY A 129 29.09 -19.00 18.78
C GLY A 129 30.02 -18.21 17.83
N SER A 130 29.49 -17.24 17.06
CA SER A 130 30.31 -16.41 16.15
C SER A 130 31.31 -15.48 16.85
N GLY A 131 31.12 -15.28 18.16
CA GLY A 131 31.91 -14.31 18.93
C GLY A 131 31.46 -12.86 18.79
N ILE A 132 30.50 -12.57 17.90
CA ILE A 132 29.91 -11.22 17.71
C ILE A 132 28.91 -11.00 18.84
N LYS A 133 29.11 -9.96 19.66
CA LYS A 133 28.24 -9.63 20.80
C LYS A 133 27.77 -8.18 20.81
N LYS A 134 28.40 -7.32 20.01
CA LYS A 134 28.11 -5.88 19.90
C LYS A 134 28.41 -5.37 18.49
N LEU A 135 27.93 -4.18 18.15
CA LEU A 135 28.05 -3.63 16.80
C LEU A 135 29.51 -3.44 16.35
N GLU A 136 30.42 -3.12 17.27
CA GLU A 136 31.84 -2.94 16.95
C GLU A 136 32.52 -4.24 16.45
N ASP A 137 31.98 -5.41 16.84
CA ASP A 137 32.48 -6.71 16.39
C ASP A 137 32.15 -7.00 14.93
N LEU A 138 31.27 -6.19 14.32
CA LEU A 138 30.92 -6.25 12.90
C LEU A 138 31.97 -5.61 11.98
N LYS A 139 32.96 -4.89 12.52
CA LYS A 139 33.98 -4.25 11.72
C LYS A 139 34.67 -5.25 10.80
N GLY A 140 34.64 -4.96 9.48
CA GLY A 140 35.21 -5.85 8.46
C GLY A 140 34.38 -7.08 8.12
N LYS A 141 33.15 -7.18 8.62
CA LYS A 141 32.20 -8.24 8.27
C LYS A 141 31.25 -7.77 7.17
N VAL A 142 30.70 -8.71 6.41
CA VAL A 142 29.61 -8.47 5.48
C VAL A 142 28.30 -8.58 6.25
N VAL A 143 27.47 -7.56 6.19
CA VAL A 143 26.12 -7.52 6.76
C VAL A 143 25.14 -7.44 5.60
N ILE A 144 24.14 -8.31 5.59
CA ILE A 144 23.06 -8.31 4.59
C ILE A 144 21.86 -7.61 5.22
N VAL A 145 21.26 -6.69 4.48
CA VAL A 145 20.09 -5.93 4.89
C VAL A 145 19.10 -5.87 3.72
N GLN A 146 17.82 -5.67 4.04
CA GLN A 146 16.83 -5.31 3.05
C GLN A 146 17.03 -3.84 2.65
N ALA A 147 16.95 -3.52 1.37
CA ALA A 147 16.96 -2.14 0.91
C ALA A 147 15.70 -1.41 1.40
N ASP A 148 15.82 -0.13 1.70
CA ASP A 148 14.72 0.77 2.08
C ASP A 148 13.85 0.30 3.27
N SER A 149 14.41 -0.51 4.15
CA SER A 149 13.73 -0.99 5.36
C SER A 149 13.79 0.01 6.52
#